data_f9b1d83a9b3dc6ef36608cbe075cd756
#
_entry.id   f9b1d83a9b3dc6ef36608cbe075cd756
#
_cell.length_a   1.000
_cell.length_b   1.000
_cell.length_c   1.000
_cell.angle_alpha   90.00
_cell.angle_beta   90.00
_cell.angle_gamma   90.00
#
_symmetry.space_group_name_H-M   'P 1'
#
loop_
_entity.id
_entity.type
_entity.pdbx_description
1 polymer ?
#
loop_
_entity_poly.entity_id
_entity_poly.type
_entity_poly.pdbx_seq_one_letter_code
_entity_poly.pdbx_strand_id
1 'polypeptide(L)'
;MSRVLIAGVVALLISILLGPKFIEFLRRNEFGQHIREEGPEHHFTKQGTPVLGGLLILTAATVAFLGLSRYTVPALAVLFVTLACGAIGFLDDFIKLTHQRSLGLNGRWKLILLGLITIAVSVAVRHQHIPTEVYVPGIGDIQLSYAYYGLLFLVIAGAANGVNLADGVDGLAAGTGMIAIFTFAAMNVIAWIRSGRPGHRFETKLDLAIVGAALIGALVGFLWYNAFPADVFMGDTGSMAIGGSLATFAIFTKTIFLLLLIGGIFVIEALSVIIQVFSFKYLGRRVLLMAPIHHHFEMKAWSDTKIMVRFWIVAGILCAAAFALYYRYFTGFR
;
A
#
# COMPACT_ATOMS: atom_id res chain seq x y z
N MET A 1 -13.03 4.23 20.31
CA MET A 1 -11.77 3.44 20.35
C MET A 1 -12.02 1.95 20.19
N SER A 2 -12.99 1.35 20.88
CA SER A 2 -13.32 -0.07 20.74
C SER A 2 -13.55 -0.52 19.29
N ARG A 3 -14.27 0.26 18.48
CA ARG A 3 -14.51 -0.03 17.06
C ARG A 3 -13.21 -0.19 16.24
N VAL A 4 -12.18 0.60 16.51
CA VAL A 4 -10.87 0.50 15.84
C VAL A 4 -10.22 -0.85 16.13
N LEU A 5 -10.17 -1.24 17.41
CA LEU A 5 -9.61 -2.52 17.83
C LEU A 5 -10.42 -3.70 17.28
N ILE A 6 -11.75 -3.63 17.38
CA ILE A 6 -12.65 -4.67 16.87
C ILE A 6 -12.49 -4.83 15.35
N ALA A 7 -12.35 -3.73 14.58
CA ALA A 7 -12.14 -3.79 13.14
C ALA A 7 -10.86 -4.55 12.78
N GLY A 8 -9.77 -4.27 13.49
CA GLY A 8 -8.50 -4.99 13.29
C GLY A 8 -8.62 -6.48 13.62
N VAL A 9 -9.24 -6.81 14.77
CA VAL A 9 -9.41 -8.22 15.17
C VAL A 9 -10.35 -8.97 14.22
N VAL A 10 -11.47 -8.36 13.81
CA VAL A 10 -12.42 -9.00 12.87
C VAL A 10 -11.73 -9.25 11.53
N ALA A 11 -11.02 -8.28 10.96
CA ALA A 11 -10.30 -8.46 9.70
C ALA A 11 -9.23 -9.56 9.81
N LEU A 12 -8.46 -9.57 10.91
CA LEU A 12 -7.46 -10.60 11.21
C LEU A 12 -8.10 -12.00 11.22
N LEU A 13 -9.17 -12.17 11.98
CA LEU A 13 -9.86 -13.45 12.08
C LEU A 13 -10.45 -13.91 10.74
N ILE A 14 -11.04 -13.00 9.96
CA ILE A 14 -11.53 -13.31 8.61
C ILE A 14 -10.38 -13.80 7.74
N SER A 15 -9.24 -13.10 7.70
CA SER A 15 -8.07 -13.51 6.90
C SER A 15 -7.54 -14.87 7.33
N ILE A 16 -7.38 -15.13 8.63
CA ILE A 16 -6.84 -16.40 9.13
C ILE A 16 -7.81 -17.55 8.87
N LEU A 17 -9.11 -17.37 9.13
CA LEU A 17 -10.08 -18.46 9.02
C LEU A 17 -10.46 -18.79 7.57
N LEU A 18 -10.50 -17.77 6.69
CA LEU A 18 -10.78 -17.99 5.26
C LEU A 18 -9.54 -18.40 4.47
N GLY A 19 -8.34 -18.03 4.93
CA GLY A 19 -7.09 -18.25 4.24
C GLY A 19 -6.90 -19.66 3.70
N PRO A 20 -7.01 -20.73 4.52
CA PRO A 20 -6.75 -22.09 4.06
C PRO A 20 -7.69 -22.53 2.92
N LYS A 21 -8.99 -22.25 3.07
CA LYS A 21 -10.00 -22.57 2.03
C LYS A 21 -9.78 -21.76 0.75
N PHE A 22 -9.39 -20.51 0.89
CA PHE A 22 -9.11 -19.63 -0.23
C PHE A 22 -7.84 -20.08 -0.99
N ILE A 23 -6.77 -20.42 -0.28
CA ILE A 23 -5.53 -20.96 -0.87
C ILE A 23 -5.80 -22.27 -1.59
N GLU A 24 -6.59 -23.19 -0.97
CA GLU A 24 -6.98 -24.44 -1.60
C GLU A 24 -7.81 -24.20 -2.88
N PHE A 25 -8.74 -23.23 -2.85
CA PHE A 25 -9.52 -22.84 -4.03
C PHE A 25 -8.60 -22.35 -5.17
N LEU A 26 -7.61 -21.51 -4.86
CA LEU A 26 -6.65 -21.00 -5.85
C LEU A 26 -5.80 -22.14 -6.44
N ARG A 27 -5.34 -23.08 -5.60
CA ARG A 27 -4.55 -24.24 -6.03
C ARG A 27 -5.36 -25.16 -6.96
N ARG A 28 -6.61 -25.44 -6.63
CA ARG A 28 -7.51 -26.29 -7.45
C ARG A 28 -7.81 -25.71 -8.83
N ASN A 29 -7.82 -24.38 -8.95
CA ASN A 29 -8.07 -23.68 -10.21
C ASN A 29 -6.79 -23.29 -10.94
N GLU A 30 -5.63 -23.80 -10.53
CA GLU A 30 -4.32 -23.56 -11.17
C GLU A 30 -3.94 -22.07 -11.29
N PHE A 31 -4.38 -21.24 -10.33
CA PHE A 31 -4.02 -19.82 -10.26
C PHE A 31 -2.59 -19.63 -9.69
N GLY A 32 -1.61 -20.36 -10.27
CA GLY A 32 -0.21 -20.30 -9.90
C GLY A 32 0.58 -19.28 -10.70
N GLN A 33 1.63 -18.73 -10.08
CA GLN A 33 2.48 -17.73 -10.71
C GLN A 33 3.33 -18.34 -11.83
N HIS A 34 3.38 -17.65 -12.99
CA HIS A 34 4.34 -17.90 -14.06
C HIS A 34 5.57 -17.01 -13.85
N ILE A 35 6.73 -17.63 -13.62
CA ILE A 35 7.97 -16.91 -13.32
C ILE A 35 8.63 -16.44 -14.62
N ARG A 36 9.21 -15.25 -14.61
CA ARG A 36 10.00 -14.73 -15.73
C ARG A 36 11.34 -15.48 -15.81
N GLU A 37 11.75 -15.89 -16.99
CA GLU A 37 13.03 -16.57 -17.23
C GLU A 37 14.25 -15.72 -16.87
N GLU A 38 14.09 -14.39 -16.86
CA GLU A 38 15.15 -13.40 -16.56
C GLU A 38 15.36 -13.15 -15.05
N GLY A 39 14.58 -13.82 -14.17
CA GLY A 39 14.64 -13.66 -12.70
C GLY A 39 15.79 -14.45 -12.07
N PRO A 40 16.11 -14.23 -10.77
CA PRO A 40 17.05 -15.04 -10.02
C PRO A 40 16.66 -16.52 -10.02
N GLU A 41 17.63 -17.43 -10.18
CA GLU A 41 17.38 -18.87 -10.31
C GLU A 41 16.56 -19.48 -9.16
N HIS A 42 16.72 -18.98 -7.95
CA HIS A 42 15.95 -19.47 -6.79
C HIS A 42 14.46 -19.15 -6.85
N HIS A 43 14.01 -18.24 -7.72
CA HIS A 43 12.57 -17.97 -7.95
C HIS A 43 11.87 -19.16 -8.62
N PHE A 44 12.57 -20.02 -9.34
CA PHE A 44 11.96 -21.23 -9.94
C PHE A 44 11.35 -22.18 -8.90
N THR A 45 11.84 -22.16 -7.66
CA THR A 45 11.24 -22.95 -6.56
C THR A 45 9.88 -22.42 -6.13
N LYS A 46 9.54 -21.16 -6.46
CA LYS A 46 8.27 -20.49 -6.17
C LYS A 46 7.21 -20.70 -7.27
N GLN A 47 7.56 -21.42 -8.35
CA GLN A 47 6.63 -21.69 -9.45
C GLN A 47 5.45 -22.52 -8.95
N GLY A 48 4.22 -22.10 -9.35
CA GLY A 48 2.99 -22.76 -8.92
C GLY A 48 2.42 -22.28 -7.57
N THR A 49 3.15 -21.41 -6.83
CA THR A 49 2.54 -20.76 -5.65
C THR A 49 1.33 -19.91 -6.09
N PRO A 50 0.16 -20.09 -5.46
CA PRO A 50 -1.04 -19.33 -5.81
C PRO A 50 -0.83 -17.81 -5.72
N VAL A 51 -1.39 -17.08 -6.68
CA VAL A 51 -1.44 -15.61 -6.72
C VAL A 51 -2.88 -15.17 -6.41
N LEU A 52 -3.15 -13.88 -6.34
CA LEU A 52 -4.44 -13.26 -5.96
C LEU A 52 -4.73 -13.24 -4.45
N GLY A 53 -3.73 -13.42 -3.60
CA GLY A 53 -3.89 -13.28 -2.14
C GLY A 53 -4.42 -11.90 -1.70
N GLY A 54 -4.24 -10.88 -2.56
CA GLY A 54 -4.83 -9.56 -2.38
C GLY A 54 -6.36 -9.58 -2.22
N LEU A 55 -7.07 -10.52 -2.86
CA LEU A 55 -8.52 -10.66 -2.68
C LEU A 55 -8.91 -11.02 -1.24
N LEU A 56 -8.11 -11.83 -0.56
CA LEU A 56 -8.32 -12.15 0.85
C LEU A 56 -8.19 -10.91 1.73
N ILE A 57 -7.15 -10.10 1.48
CA ILE A 57 -6.91 -8.82 2.19
C ILE A 57 -8.09 -7.88 1.97
N LEU A 58 -8.50 -7.68 0.72
CA LEU A 58 -9.58 -6.76 0.35
C LEU A 58 -10.92 -7.20 0.96
N THR A 59 -11.23 -8.50 0.91
CA THR A 59 -12.47 -9.03 1.48
C THR A 59 -12.51 -8.85 2.99
N ALA A 60 -11.44 -9.23 3.68
CA ALA A 60 -11.37 -9.14 5.14
C ALA A 60 -11.45 -7.67 5.63
N ALA A 61 -10.69 -6.78 5.00
CA ALA A 61 -10.70 -5.36 5.34
C ALA A 61 -12.06 -4.71 5.06
N THR A 62 -12.67 -5.02 3.91
CA THR A 62 -13.97 -4.45 3.50
C THR A 62 -15.08 -4.88 4.47
N VAL A 63 -15.19 -6.18 4.78
CA VAL A 63 -16.22 -6.69 5.69
C VAL A 63 -16.08 -6.06 7.08
N ALA A 64 -14.85 -6.03 7.62
CA ALA A 64 -14.60 -5.44 8.94
C ALA A 64 -14.91 -3.94 8.97
N PHE A 65 -14.51 -3.20 7.93
CA PHE A 65 -14.78 -1.77 7.84
C PHE A 65 -16.28 -1.49 7.72
N LEU A 66 -16.98 -2.13 6.80
CA LEU A 66 -18.42 -1.89 6.59
C LEU A 66 -19.25 -2.21 7.83
N GLY A 67 -18.86 -3.19 8.64
CA GLY A 67 -19.56 -3.53 9.89
C GLY A 67 -19.37 -2.51 11.03
N LEU A 68 -18.33 -1.65 10.98
CA LEU A 68 -17.92 -0.82 12.13
C LEU A 68 -17.77 0.67 11.80
N SER A 69 -17.77 1.02 10.52
CA SER A 69 -17.60 2.38 10.00
C SER A 69 -18.76 3.32 10.37
N ARG A 70 -18.47 4.61 10.34
CA ARG A 70 -19.42 5.72 10.35
C ARG A 70 -19.73 6.23 8.94
N TYR A 71 -19.15 5.62 7.93
CA TYR A 71 -19.32 5.94 6.52
C TYR A 71 -18.99 7.39 6.17
N THR A 72 -17.97 7.95 6.81
CA THR A 72 -17.50 9.29 6.46
C THR A 72 -16.85 9.31 5.07
N VAL A 73 -17.00 10.40 4.32
CA VAL A 73 -16.47 10.50 2.95
C VAL A 73 -14.98 10.21 2.85
N PRO A 74 -14.11 10.71 3.74
CA PRO A 74 -12.68 10.35 3.70
C PRO A 74 -12.40 8.87 3.88
N ALA A 75 -13.08 8.18 4.82
CA ALA A 75 -12.87 6.76 5.04
C ALA A 75 -13.42 5.90 3.89
N LEU A 76 -14.59 6.29 3.34
CA LEU A 76 -15.14 5.67 2.13
C LEU A 76 -14.24 5.90 0.92
N ALA A 77 -13.59 7.06 0.81
CA ALA A 77 -12.62 7.33 -0.25
C ALA A 77 -11.38 6.41 -0.12
N VAL A 78 -10.87 6.19 1.10
CA VAL A 78 -9.79 5.21 1.32
C VAL A 78 -10.22 3.82 0.89
N LEU A 79 -11.40 3.34 1.31
CA LEU A 79 -11.91 2.04 0.89
C LEU A 79 -12.09 1.98 -0.62
N PHE A 80 -12.71 2.99 -1.23
CA PHE A 80 -12.94 3.05 -2.68
C PHE A 80 -11.63 2.95 -3.46
N VAL A 81 -10.62 3.75 -3.12
CA VAL A 81 -9.32 3.73 -3.84
C VAL A 81 -8.61 2.40 -3.61
N THR A 82 -8.68 1.85 -2.39
CA THR A 82 -8.13 0.53 -2.09
C THR A 82 -8.73 -0.54 -2.99
N LEU A 83 -10.06 -0.58 -3.10
CA LEU A 83 -10.77 -1.54 -3.95
C LEU A 83 -10.54 -1.28 -5.45
N ALA A 84 -10.55 -0.02 -5.88
CA ALA A 84 -10.37 0.35 -7.27
C ALA A 84 -8.93 0.07 -7.76
N CYS A 85 -7.90 0.39 -6.97
CA CYS A 85 -6.52 0.00 -7.28
C CYS A 85 -6.34 -1.51 -7.22
N GLY A 86 -6.99 -2.19 -6.25
CA GLY A 86 -7.04 -3.64 -6.21
C GLY A 86 -7.70 -4.27 -7.43
N ALA A 87 -8.76 -3.66 -7.95
CA ALA A 87 -9.41 -4.12 -9.18
C ALA A 87 -8.51 -3.97 -10.42
N ILE A 88 -7.73 -2.88 -10.52
CA ILE A 88 -6.72 -2.72 -11.57
C ILE A 88 -5.68 -3.85 -11.48
N GLY A 89 -5.17 -4.10 -10.25
CA GLY A 89 -4.22 -5.18 -10.00
C GLY A 89 -4.82 -6.55 -10.31
N PHE A 90 -6.08 -6.79 -9.92
CA PHE A 90 -6.79 -8.03 -10.25
C PHE A 90 -6.90 -8.26 -11.75
N LEU A 91 -7.26 -7.24 -12.52
CA LEU A 91 -7.30 -7.33 -13.98
C LEU A 91 -5.92 -7.68 -14.56
N ASP A 92 -4.85 -7.10 -14.02
CA ASP A 92 -3.49 -7.40 -14.43
C ASP A 92 -3.10 -8.86 -14.12
N ASP A 93 -3.34 -9.31 -12.89
CA ASP A 93 -3.07 -10.68 -12.44
C ASP A 93 -3.91 -11.68 -13.26
N PHE A 94 -5.20 -11.39 -13.46
CA PHE A 94 -6.11 -12.26 -14.21
C PHE A 94 -5.68 -12.41 -15.70
N ILE A 95 -5.22 -11.31 -16.33
CA ILE A 95 -4.69 -11.36 -17.70
C ILE A 95 -3.42 -12.22 -17.75
N LYS A 96 -2.51 -12.08 -16.79
CA LYS A 96 -1.30 -12.92 -16.70
C LYS A 96 -1.64 -14.40 -16.58
N LEU A 97 -2.59 -14.73 -15.71
CA LEU A 97 -3.02 -16.10 -15.45
C LEU A 97 -3.73 -16.73 -16.65
N THR A 98 -4.69 -16.03 -17.26
CA THR A 98 -5.49 -16.57 -18.37
C THR A 98 -4.69 -16.73 -19.66
N HIS A 99 -3.69 -15.88 -19.90
CA HIS A 99 -2.85 -15.95 -21.10
C HIS A 99 -1.53 -16.68 -20.85
N GLN A 100 -1.29 -17.22 -19.64
CA GLN A 100 -0.08 -17.93 -19.24
C GLN A 100 1.20 -17.19 -19.64
N ARG A 101 1.24 -15.88 -19.37
CA ARG A 101 2.36 -15.00 -19.72
C ARG A 101 2.70 -14.04 -18.58
N SER A 102 3.95 -13.54 -18.59
CA SER A 102 4.42 -12.57 -17.58
C SER A 102 3.92 -11.12 -17.80
N LEU A 103 3.33 -10.83 -18.98
CA LEU A 103 2.82 -9.50 -19.34
C LEU A 103 1.32 -9.41 -19.05
N GLY A 104 0.94 -8.56 -18.13
CA GLY A 104 -0.44 -8.25 -17.77
C GLY A 104 -1.01 -7.08 -18.57
N LEU A 105 -1.71 -6.19 -17.86
CA LEU A 105 -2.34 -5.00 -18.43
C LEU A 105 -1.27 -4.02 -18.93
N ASN A 106 -1.48 -3.46 -20.12
CA ASN A 106 -0.58 -2.46 -20.68
C ASN A 106 -0.49 -1.23 -19.76
N GLY A 107 0.73 -0.71 -19.52
CA GLY A 107 0.99 0.42 -18.64
C GLY A 107 0.16 1.67 -18.94
N ARG A 108 -0.19 1.90 -20.23
CA ARG A 108 -1.08 3.01 -20.62
C ARG A 108 -2.47 2.87 -20.00
N TRP A 109 -3.04 1.67 -20.03
CA TRP A 109 -4.36 1.41 -19.43
C TRP A 109 -4.30 1.51 -17.90
N LYS A 110 -3.23 1.02 -17.25
CA LYS A 110 -3.03 1.23 -15.81
C LYS A 110 -3.04 2.72 -15.45
N LEU A 111 -2.32 3.55 -16.20
CA LEU A 111 -2.28 5.00 -15.96
C LEU A 111 -3.63 5.68 -16.20
N ILE A 112 -4.37 5.31 -17.26
CA ILE A 112 -5.71 5.85 -17.54
C ILE A 112 -6.67 5.52 -16.38
N LEU A 113 -6.69 4.27 -15.93
CA LEU A 113 -7.56 3.83 -14.83
C LEU A 113 -7.18 4.52 -13.51
N LEU A 114 -5.89 4.69 -13.21
CA LEU A 114 -5.42 5.46 -12.05
C LEU A 114 -5.82 6.95 -12.18
N GLY A 115 -5.82 7.49 -13.40
CA GLY A 115 -6.34 8.84 -13.69
C GLY A 115 -7.82 8.99 -13.36
N LEU A 116 -8.66 8.00 -13.71
CA LEU A 116 -10.08 7.99 -13.37
C LEU A 116 -10.30 7.92 -11.86
N ILE A 117 -9.52 7.09 -11.15
CA ILE A 117 -9.54 7.05 -9.68
C ILE A 117 -9.16 8.42 -9.10
N THR A 118 -8.13 9.06 -9.66
CA THR A 118 -7.70 10.39 -9.21
C THR A 118 -8.79 11.44 -9.40
N ILE A 119 -9.55 11.40 -10.50
CA ILE A 119 -10.70 12.30 -10.71
C ILE A 119 -11.74 12.10 -9.60
N ALA A 120 -12.09 10.85 -9.27
CA ALA A 120 -13.04 10.56 -8.20
C ALA A 120 -12.53 11.07 -6.82
N VAL A 121 -11.24 10.87 -6.52
CA VAL A 121 -10.62 11.42 -5.30
C VAL A 121 -10.62 12.95 -5.30
N SER A 122 -10.36 13.58 -6.44
CA SER A 122 -10.37 15.03 -6.59
C SER A 122 -11.75 15.62 -6.31
N VAL A 123 -12.82 14.96 -6.76
CA VAL A 123 -14.21 15.32 -6.43
C VAL A 123 -14.44 15.21 -4.92
N ALA A 124 -14.02 14.13 -4.28
CA ALA A 124 -14.16 13.95 -2.84
C ALA A 124 -13.37 15.00 -2.03
N VAL A 125 -12.15 15.33 -2.44
CA VAL A 125 -11.31 16.38 -1.86
C VAL A 125 -12.02 17.74 -1.93
N ARG A 126 -12.57 18.07 -3.11
CA ARG A 126 -13.32 19.31 -3.32
C ARG A 126 -14.60 19.36 -2.47
N HIS A 127 -15.35 18.27 -2.42
CA HIS A 127 -16.55 18.15 -1.60
C HIS A 127 -16.27 18.32 -0.10
N GLN A 128 -15.12 17.83 0.36
CA GLN A 128 -14.68 17.98 1.75
C GLN A 128 -13.98 19.32 2.04
N HIS A 129 -13.95 20.25 1.07
CA HIS A 129 -13.30 21.56 1.19
C HIS A 129 -11.84 21.48 1.67
N ILE A 130 -11.12 20.44 1.25
CA ILE A 130 -9.70 20.30 1.58
C ILE A 130 -8.91 21.32 0.77
N PRO A 131 -8.10 22.18 1.43
CA PRO A 131 -7.26 23.17 0.73
C PRO A 131 -6.30 22.54 -0.25
N THR A 132 -6.06 23.21 -1.38
CA THR A 132 -5.12 22.79 -2.44
C THR A 132 -3.68 23.20 -2.10
N GLU A 133 -3.26 22.87 -0.89
CA GLU A 133 -1.93 23.18 -0.34
C GLU A 133 -1.27 21.92 0.21
N VAL A 134 0.04 21.90 0.23
CA VAL A 134 0.85 20.85 0.84
C VAL A 134 1.71 21.46 1.94
N TYR A 135 1.55 20.95 3.14
CA TYR A 135 2.39 21.34 4.26
C TYR A 135 3.74 20.64 4.19
N VAL A 136 4.82 21.43 4.17
CA VAL A 136 6.21 20.93 4.22
C VAL A 136 6.82 21.34 5.56
N PRO A 137 7.25 20.38 6.40
CA PRO A 137 7.87 20.69 7.68
C PRO A 137 9.08 21.61 7.53
N GLY A 138 9.08 22.72 8.29
CA GLY A 138 10.14 23.73 8.24
C GLY A 138 9.97 24.82 7.17
N ILE A 139 9.10 24.64 6.17
CA ILE A 139 8.80 25.63 5.12
C ILE A 139 7.40 26.23 5.32
N GLY A 140 6.42 25.38 5.70
CA GLY A 140 5.02 25.77 5.84
C GLY A 140 4.14 25.27 4.70
N ASP A 141 2.99 25.95 4.49
CA ASP A 141 2.01 25.58 3.48
C ASP A 141 2.41 26.13 2.11
N ILE A 142 2.55 25.22 1.14
CA ILE A 142 2.83 25.54 -0.27
C ILE A 142 1.52 25.44 -1.04
N GLN A 143 1.03 26.58 -1.55
CA GLN A 143 -0.19 26.66 -2.32
C GLN A 143 0.06 26.18 -3.76
N LEU A 144 -0.65 25.14 -4.18
CA LEU A 144 -0.50 24.53 -5.49
C LEU A 144 -1.64 24.82 -6.47
N SER A 145 -2.77 25.36 -5.98
CA SER A 145 -3.97 25.63 -6.80
C SER A 145 -4.34 24.42 -7.69
N TYR A 146 -4.49 24.60 -9.00
CA TYR A 146 -4.81 23.50 -9.93
C TYR A 146 -3.72 22.43 -10.04
N ALA A 147 -2.45 22.75 -9.80
CA ALA A 147 -1.35 21.77 -9.81
C ALA A 147 -1.52 20.70 -8.71
N TYR A 148 -2.29 20.99 -7.66
CA TYR A 148 -2.62 20.02 -6.61
C TYR A 148 -3.28 18.74 -7.17
N TYR A 149 -4.18 18.86 -8.14
CA TYR A 149 -4.84 17.69 -8.73
C TYR A 149 -3.88 16.83 -9.57
N GLY A 150 -2.91 17.47 -10.24
CA GLY A 150 -1.81 16.76 -10.88
C GLY A 150 -0.91 16.02 -9.88
N LEU A 151 -0.67 16.65 -8.72
CA LEU A 151 0.06 16.00 -7.62
C LEU A 151 -0.72 14.80 -7.06
N LEU A 152 -2.06 14.87 -6.91
CA LEU A 152 -2.87 13.72 -6.48
C LEU A 152 -2.68 12.52 -7.41
N PHE A 153 -2.64 12.75 -8.73
CA PHE A 153 -2.36 11.68 -9.70
C PHE A 153 -0.97 11.07 -9.47
N LEU A 154 0.05 11.89 -9.32
CA LEU A 154 1.42 11.42 -9.08
C LEU A 154 1.52 10.63 -7.77
N VAL A 155 0.82 11.06 -6.72
CA VAL A 155 0.82 10.40 -5.41
C VAL A 155 0.11 9.04 -5.49
N ILE A 156 -1.08 8.99 -6.11
CA ILE A 156 -1.84 7.73 -6.24
C ILE A 156 -1.10 6.74 -7.15
N ALA A 157 -0.69 7.20 -8.34
CA ALA A 157 0.02 6.36 -9.30
C ALA A 157 1.39 5.92 -8.77
N GLY A 158 2.13 6.85 -8.14
CA GLY A 158 3.43 6.57 -7.55
C GLY A 158 3.35 5.57 -6.41
N ALA A 159 2.40 5.72 -5.48
CA ALA A 159 2.23 4.81 -4.37
C ALA A 159 1.74 3.43 -4.82
N ALA A 160 0.72 3.36 -5.71
CA ALA A 160 0.21 2.09 -6.23
C ALA A 160 1.31 1.28 -6.93
N ASN A 161 2.08 1.92 -7.83
CA ASN A 161 3.17 1.22 -8.52
C ASN A 161 4.39 1.00 -7.62
N GLY A 162 4.69 1.90 -6.68
CA GLY A 162 5.80 1.76 -5.75
C GLY A 162 5.65 0.55 -4.83
N VAL A 163 4.44 0.30 -4.29
CA VAL A 163 4.16 -0.91 -3.51
C VAL A 163 4.21 -2.15 -4.39
N ASN A 164 3.69 -2.08 -5.62
CA ASN A 164 3.73 -3.18 -6.56
C ASN A 164 5.18 -3.59 -6.92
N LEU A 165 6.09 -2.62 -7.06
CA LEU A 165 7.51 -2.90 -7.27
C LEU A 165 8.19 -3.56 -6.06
N ALA A 166 7.70 -3.36 -4.85
CA ALA A 166 8.23 -3.98 -3.63
C ALA A 166 7.70 -5.40 -3.38
N ASP A 167 6.69 -5.85 -4.14
CA ASP A 167 6.07 -7.19 -3.99
C ASP A 167 6.85 -8.28 -4.74
N GLY A 168 8.17 -8.32 -4.54
CA GLY A 168 9.07 -9.33 -5.15
C GLY A 168 9.61 -10.36 -4.15
N VAL A 169 9.56 -10.06 -2.85
CA VAL A 169 10.04 -10.93 -1.77
C VAL A 169 8.91 -11.24 -0.81
N ASP A 170 8.79 -12.52 -0.40
CA ASP A 170 7.75 -13.02 0.50
C ASP A 170 7.67 -12.17 1.78
N GLY A 171 6.47 -11.66 2.09
CA GLY A 171 6.21 -10.83 3.26
C GLY A 171 6.72 -9.38 3.19
N LEU A 172 7.51 -9.01 2.18
CA LEU A 172 8.13 -7.68 2.12
C LEU A 172 7.07 -6.57 1.96
N ALA A 173 6.27 -6.62 0.89
CA ALA A 173 5.27 -5.58 0.60
C ALA A 173 4.15 -5.58 1.65
N ALA A 174 3.68 -6.76 2.07
CA ALA A 174 2.64 -6.88 3.10
C ALA A 174 3.09 -6.30 4.43
N GLY A 175 4.29 -6.62 4.90
CA GLY A 175 4.79 -6.15 6.18
C GLY A 175 5.17 -4.66 6.18
N THR A 176 5.84 -4.17 5.14
CA THR A 176 6.16 -2.73 5.02
C THR A 176 4.89 -1.89 4.84
N GLY A 177 3.90 -2.39 4.08
CA GLY A 177 2.58 -1.76 3.93
C GLY A 177 1.81 -1.72 5.24
N MET A 178 1.83 -2.81 6.02
CA MET A 178 1.23 -2.86 7.36
C MET A 178 1.85 -1.81 8.30
N ILE A 179 3.18 -1.68 8.34
CA ILE A 179 3.88 -0.69 9.17
C ILE A 179 3.49 0.73 8.75
N ALA A 180 3.41 1.01 7.45
CA ALA A 180 3.00 2.30 6.90
C ALA A 180 1.54 2.63 7.26
N ILE A 181 0.60 1.69 7.06
CA ILE A 181 -0.82 1.89 7.40
C ILE A 181 -1.00 2.04 8.92
N PHE A 182 -0.23 1.29 9.73
CA PHE A 182 -0.25 1.46 11.19
C PHE A 182 0.11 2.89 11.61
N THR A 183 1.08 3.49 10.94
CA THR A 183 1.48 4.88 11.19
C THR A 183 0.33 5.85 10.92
N PHE A 184 -0.38 5.70 9.79
CA PHE A 184 -1.57 6.51 9.49
C PHE A 184 -2.71 6.25 10.47
N ALA A 185 -2.96 5.01 10.86
CA ALA A 185 -3.98 4.68 11.85
C ALA A 185 -3.67 5.34 13.21
N ALA A 186 -2.42 5.26 13.68
CA ALA A 186 -1.98 5.89 14.90
C ALA A 186 -2.10 7.42 14.85
N MET A 187 -1.70 8.06 13.73
CA MET A 187 -1.90 9.50 13.50
C MET A 187 -3.38 9.89 13.63
N ASN A 188 -4.28 9.13 13.01
CA ASN A 188 -5.71 9.41 13.05
C ASN A 188 -6.31 9.18 14.45
N VAL A 189 -5.86 8.15 15.19
CA VAL A 189 -6.28 7.94 16.59
C VAL A 189 -5.87 9.12 17.46
N ILE A 190 -4.63 9.60 17.35
CA ILE A 190 -4.15 10.76 18.13
C ILE A 190 -4.92 12.02 17.72
N ALA A 191 -5.11 12.25 16.42
CA ALA A 191 -5.90 13.38 15.94
C ALA A 191 -7.34 13.33 16.47
N TRP A 192 -7.95 12.15 16.52
CA TRP A 192 -9.27 11.95 17.10
C TRP A 192 -9.31 12.23 18.62
N ILE A 193 -8.32 11.72 19.38
CA ILE A 193 -8.24 11.98 20.83
C ILE A 193 -8.12 13.48 21.11
N ARG A 194 -7.37 14.22 20.29
CA ARG A 194 -7.11 15.66 20.45
C ARG A 194 -8.17 16.56 19.86
N SER A 195 -9.07 16.05 19.01
CA SER A 195 -10.05 16.87 18.29
C SER A 195 -11.19 17.42 19.15
N GLY A 196 -11.21 17.15 20.46
CA GLY A 196 -12.22 17.70 21.36
C GLY A 196 -12.54 16.81 22.56
N ARG A 197 -13.52 17.25 23.37
CA ARG A 197 -14.01 16.49 24.54
C ARG A 197 -14.75 15.22 24.09
N PRO A 198 -14.85 14.16 24.94
CA PRO A 198 -15.67 13.01 24.66
C PRO A 198 -17.10 13.44 24.23
N GLY A 199 -17.58 12.92 23.10
CA GLY A 199 -18.88 13.30 22.52
C GLY A 199 -18.85 14.39 21.44
N HIS A 200 -17.76 15.17 21.34
CA HIS A 200 -17.58 16.24 20.34
C HIS A 200 -16.35 16.05 19.46
N ARG A 201 -15.83 14.84 19.37
CA ARG A 201 -14.63 14.51 18.57
C ARG A 201 -14.98 14.29 17.11
N PHE A 202 -14.06 14.64 16.20
CA PHE A 202 -14.26 14.45 14.77
C PHE A 202 -14.37 12.98 14.38
N GLU A 203 -15.55 12.52 14.03
CA GLU A 203 -15.83 11.14 13.63
C GLU A 203 -15.00 10.68 12.43
N THR A 204 -14.70 11.61 11.51
CA THR A 204 -13.84 11.33 10.34
C THR A 204 -12.49 10.76 10.72
N LYS A 205 -11.85 11.29 11.78
CA LYS A 205 -10.54 10.78 12.23
C LYS A 205 -10.65 9.37 12.80
N LEU A 206 -11.71 9.11 13.56
CA LEU A 206 -11.98 7.77 14.08
C LEU A 206 -12.24 6.78 12.94
N ASP A 207 -12.99 7.19 11.94
CA ASP A 207 -13.38 6.34 10.83
C ASP A 207 -12.19 6.01 9.91
N LEU A 208 -11.28 6.97 9.69
CA LEU A 208 -9.99 6.72 9.05
C LEU A 208 -9.13 5.73 9.87
N ALA A 209 -9.18 5.81 11.19
CA ALA A 209 -8.49 4.83 12.03
C ALA A 209 -9.14 3.43 11.93
N ILE A 210 -10.46 3.33 11.76
CA ILE A 210 -11.19 2.07 11.60
C ILE A 210 -10.77 1.38 10.29
N VAL A 211 -10.75 2.10 9.16
CA VAL A 211 -10.33 1.51 7.89
C VAL A 211 -8.84 1.12 7.92
N GLY A 212 -8.00 1.92 8.58
CA GLY A 212 -6.60 1.58 8.81
C GLY A 212 -6.44 0.30 9.63
N ALA A 213 -7.16 0.19 10.74
CA ALA A 213 -7.13 -1.00 11.58
C ALA A 213 -7.65 -2.26 10.85
N ALA A 214 -8.71 -2.13 10.04
CA ALA A 214 -9.23 -3.22 9.23
C ALA A 214 -8.18 -3.71 8.21
N LEU A 215 -7.49 -2.78 7.52
CA LEU A 215 -6.41 -3.12 6.60
C LEU A 215 -5.22 -3.77 7.33
N ILE A 216 -4.83 -3.26 8.50
CA ILE A 216 -3.76 -3.86 9.32
C ILE A 216 -4.12 -5.29 9.72
N GLY A 217 -5.34 -5.51 10.26
CA GLY A 217 -5.78 -6.83 10.64
C GLY A 217 -5.79 -7.81 9.47
N ALA A 218 -6.29 -7.37 8.31
CA ALA A 218 -6.30 -8.17 7.09
C ALA A 218 -4.87 -8.54 6.64
N LEU A 219 -3.93 -7.57 6.69
CA LEU A 219 -2.52 -7.78 6.32
C LEU A 219 -1.79 -8.71 7.31
N VAL A 220 -2.03 -8.57 8.62
CA VAL A 220 -1.45 -9.48 9.63
C VAL A 220 -1.94 -10.91 9.40
N GLY A 221 -3.24 -11.09 9.15
CA GLY A 221 -3.80 -12.41 8.85
C GLY A 221 -3.30 -12.97 7.51
N PHE A 222 -3.08 -12.13 6.51
CA PHE A 222 -2.48 -12.53 5.23
C PHE A 222 -1.01 -12.92 5.39
N LEU A 223 -0.23 -12.17 6.17
CA LEU A 223 1.19 -12.48 6.46
C LEU A 223 1.39 -13.85 7.10
N TRP A 224 0.40 -14.40 7.79
CA TRP A 224 0.45 -15.76 8.31
C TRP A 224 0.71 -16.79 7.22
N TYR A 225 0.24 -16.54 5.99
CA TYR A 225 0.40 -17.40 4.82
C TYR A 225 1.43 -16.88 3.81
N ASN A 226 1.79 -15.60 3.87
CA ASN A 226 2.72 -14.97 2.93
C ASN A 226 4.15 -14.84 3.48
N ALA A 227 4.37 -15.14 4.79
CA ALA A 227 5.72 -15.19 5.35
C ALA A 227 6.54 -16.30 4.68
N PHE A 228 7.86 -16.06 4.49
CA PHE A 228 8.75 -17.01 3.82
C PHE A 228 8.82 -18.35 4.56
N PRO A 229 8.67 -19.51 3.87
CA PRO A 229 8.27 -19.64 2.47
C PRO A 229 6.76 -19.45 2.27
N ALA A 230 6.35 -18.62 1.30
CA ALA A 230 4.97 -18.21 1.12
C ALA A 230 4.06 -19.33 0.57
N ASP A 231 2.91 -19.53 1.20
CA ASP A 231 1.82 -20.39 0.71
C ASP A 231 0.97 -19.73 -0.39
N VAL A 232 0.97 -18.38 -0.44
CA VAL A 232 0.21 -17.56 -1.37
C VAL A 232 0.88 -16.21 -1.57
N PHE A 233 0.90 -15.72 -2.81
CA PHE A 233 1.38 -14.38 -3.15
C PHE A 233 0.25 -13.36 -3.17
N MET A 234 0.59 -12.12 -2.80
CA MET A 234 -0.35 -11.01 -2.77
C MET A 234 -0.84 -10.65 -4.18
N GLY A 235 0.08 -10.60 -5.15
CA GLY A 235 -0.14 -10.17 -6.51
C GLY A 235 -0.34 -8.66 -6.67
N ASP A 236 -0.48 -8.22 -7.92
CA ASP A 236 -0.78 -6.83 -8.24
C ASP A 236 -2.09 -6.37 -7.57
N THR A 237 -3.03 -7.31 -7.35
CA THR A 237 -4.30 -7.10 -6.65
C THR A 237 -4.10 -6.48 -5.27
N GLY A 238 -3.25 -7.06 -4.45
CA GLY A 238 -3.03 -6.58 -3.08
C GLY A 238 -2.04 -5.42 -3.02
N SER A 239 -0.95 -5.49 -3.77
CA SER A 239 0.11 -4.49 -3.73
C SER A 239 -0.36 -3.12 -4.23
N MET A 240 -1.10 -3.05 -5.35
CA MET A 240 -1.69 -1.80 -5.84
C MET A 240 -2.76 -1.26 -4.87
N ALA A 241 -3.55 -2.13 -4.25
CA ALA A 241 -4.54 -1.74 -3.24
C ALA A 241 -3.89 -1.08 -2.01
N ILE A 242 -2.82 -1.65 -1.49
CA ILE A 242 -2.05 -1.07 -0.37
C ILE A 242 -1.52 0.30 -0.77
N GLY A 243 -0.88 0.42 -1.94
CA GLY A 243 -0.34 1.69 -2.43
C GLY A 243 -1.42 2.77 -2.57
N GLY A 244 -2.56 2.42 -3.16
CA GLY A 244 -3.72 3.32 -3.27
C GLY A 244 -4.26 3.75 -1.92
N SER A 245 -4.33 2.85 -0.93
CA SER A 245 -4.75 3.17 0.43
C SER A 245 -3.82 4.18 1.10
N LEU A 246 -2.49 3.97 1.01
CA LEU A 246 -1.48 4.87 1.57
C LEU A 246 -1.56 6.27 0.97
N ALA A 247 -1.69 6.37 -0.35
CA ALA A 247 -1.88 7.64 -1.05
C ALA A 247 -3.11 8.38 -0.52
N THR A 248 -4.24 7.67 -0.41
CA THR A 248 -5.51 8.27 -0.01
C THR A 248 -5.50 8.67 1.46
N PHE A 249 -4.88 7.88 2.34
CA PHE A 249 -4.64 8.30 3.72
C PHE A 249 -3.86 9.62 3.76
N ALA A 250 -2.75 9.72 3.03
CA ALA A 250 -1.92 10.92 3.01
C ALA A 250 -2.69 12.16 2.51
N ILE A 251 -3.55 11.99 1.51
CA ILE A 251 -4.39 13.06 0.96
C ILE A 251 -5.38 13.58 2.02
N PHE A 252 -6.19 12.69 2.63
CA PHE A 252 -7.23 13.09 3.58
C PHE A 252 -6.72 13.45 4.97
N THR A 253 -5.48 13.08 5.30
CA THR A 253 -4.80 13.54 6.53
C THR A 253 -3.94 14.79 6.29
N LYS A 254 -3.87 15.30 5.07
CA LYS A 254 -3.00 16.42 4.64
C LYS A 254 -1.51 16.17 4.91
N THR A 255 -1.06 14.94 4.80
CA THR A 255 0.30 14.52 5.09
C THR A 255 1.03 13.98 3.86
N ILE A 256 0.70 14.51 2.67
CA ILE A 256 1.29 14.07 1.39
C ILE A 256 2.82 14.09 1.43
N PHE A 257 3.42 15.13 2.03
CA PHE A 257 4.87 15.20 2.16
C PHE A 257 5.42 14.07 3.06
N LEU A 258 4.73 13.75 4.15
CA LEU A 258 5.15 12.67 5.05
C LEU A 258 5.02 11.28 4.41
N LEU A 259 4.21 11.12 3.37
CA LEU A 259 4.12 9.86 2.63
C LEU A 259 5.48 9.44 2.04
N LEU A 260 6.36 10.41 1.70
CA LEU A 260 7.72 10.10 1.24
C LEU A 260 8.55 9.35 2.30
N LEU A 261 8.28 9.60 3.59
CA LEU A 261 8.92 8.87 4.70
C LEU A 261 8.12 7.62 5.06
N ILE A 262 6.79 7.73 5.24
CA ILE A 262 5.92 6.60 5.61
C ILE A 262 6.00 5.49 4.57
N GLY A 263 5.99 5.85 3.29
CA GLY A 263 6.17 4.95 2.16
C GLY A 263 7.63 4.83 1.69
N GLY A 264 8.62 5.19 2.53
CA GLY A 264 10.00 5.39 2.12
C GLY A 264 10.64 4.16 1.47
N ILE A 265 10.31 2.95 1.91
CA ILE A 265 10.75 1.72 1.23
C ILE A 265 10.24 1.68 -0.20
N PHE A 266 8.96 1.97 -0.43
CA PHE A 266 8.35 1.97 -1.76
C PHE A 266 8.92 3.07 -2.65
N VAL A 267 9.26 4.22 -2.05
CA VAL A 267 9.97 5.31 -2.75
C VAL A 267 11.37 4.85 -3.17
N ILE A 268 12.12 4.19 -2.29
CA ILE A 268 13.47 3.66 -2.58
C ILE A 268 13.39 2.60 -3.69
N GLU A 269 12.41 1.68 -3.63
CA GLU A 269 12.19 0.67 -4.68
C GLU A 269 11.91 1.33 -6.03
N ALA A 270 10.97 2.27 -6.10
CA ALA A 270 10.64 2.98 -7.33
C ALA A 270 11.81 3.80 -7.87
N LEU A 271 12.50 4.56 -7.02
CA LEU A 271 13.68 5.34 -7.41
C LEU A 271 14.82 4.46 -7.91
N SER A 272 15.03 3.28 -7.31
CA SER A 272 16.06 2.34 -7.76
C SER A 272 15.83 1.88 -9.20
N VAL A 273 14.56 1.65 -9.58
CA VAL A 273 14.18 1.30 -10.97
C VAL A 273 14.39 2.49 -11.90
N ILE A 274 13.94 3.69 -11.51
CA ILE A 274 14.09 4.90 -12.34
C ILE A 274 15.58 5.19 -12.60
N ILE A 275 16.41 5.15 -11.55
CA ILE A 275 17.86 5.39 -11.65
C ILE A 275 18.53 4.34 -12.53
N GLN A 276 18.18 3.04 -12.34
CA GLN A 276 18.74 1.96 -13.14
C GLN A 276 18.39 2.08 -14.62
N VAL A 277 17.11 2.33 -14.94
CA VAL A 277 16.64 2.48 -16.31
C VAL A 277 17.28 3.70 -16.97
N PHE A 278 17.32 4.82 -16.27
CA PHE A 278 17.97 6.05 -16.77
C PHE A 278 19.45 5.81 -17.06
N SER A 279 20.20 5.27 -16.10
CA SER A 279 21.63 5.02 -16.24
C SER A 279 21.93 4.01 -17.37
N PHE A 280 21.15 2.95 -17.47
CA PHE A 280 21.34 1.95 -18.53
C PHE A 280 21.04 2.53 -19.92
N LYS A 281 19.93 3.28 -20.04
CA LYS A 281 19.50 3.85 -21.33
C LYS A 281 20.41 4.97 -21.84
N TYR A 282 20.88 5.85 -20.95
CA TYR A 282 21.61 7.06 -21.34
C TYR A 282 23.12 6.98 -21.10
N LEU A 283 23.58 6.17 -20.13
CA LEU A 283 25.00 6.05 -19.78
C LEU A 283 25.59 4.66 -20.13
N GLY A 284 24.78 3.71 -20.64
CA GLY A 284 25.20 2.38 -21.03
C GLY A 284 25.71 1.49 -19.87
N ARG A 285 25.48 1.88 -18.61
CA ARG A 285 26.00 1.15 -17.44
C ARG A 285 24.90 0.92 -16.38
N ARG A 286 25.04 -0.19 -15.66
CA ARG A 286 24.19 -0.52 -14.51
C ARG A 286 24.76 0.14 -13.25
N VAL A 287 23.88 0.78 -12.43
CA VAL A 287 24.20 1.31 -11.10
C VAL A 287 24.03 0.23 -10.05
N LEU A 288 22.95 -0.56 -10.17
CA LEU A 288 22.64 -1.69 -9.31
C LEU A 288 22.89 -3.00 -10.09
N LEU A 289 23.16 -4.09 -9.40
CA LEU A 289 23.26 -5.43 -10.01
C LEU A 289 21.94 -5.78 -10.72
N MET A 290 20.82 -5.52 -10.03
CA MET A 290 19.45 -5.64 -10.54
C MET A 290 18.57 -4.61 -9.85
N ALA A 291 17.47 -4.18 -10.49
CA ALA A 291 16.44 -3.33 -9.91
C ALA A 291 15.09 -4.05 -10.04
N PRO A 292 14.15 -3.84 -9.12
CA PRO A 292 14.19 -2.99 -7.91
C PRO A 292 15.30 -3.37 -6.89
N ILE A 293 15.54 -2.51 -5.86
CA ILE A 293 16.72 -2.63 -5.00
C ILE A 293 16.77 -3.91 -4.16
N HIS A 294 15.63 -4.52 -3.83
CA HIS A 294 15.61 -5.82 -3.13
C HIS A 294 16.33 -6.90 -3.96
N HIS A 295 16.17 -6.94 -5.29
CA HIS A 295 16.90 -7.85 -6.17
C HIS A 295 18.42 -7.61 -6.17
N HIS A 296 18.87 -6.36 -5.98
CA HIS A 296 20.30 -6.10 -5.81
C HIS A 296 20.87 -6.83 -4.59
N PHE A 297 20.11 -6.91 -3.49
CA PHE A 297 20.54 -7.65 -2.30
C PHE A 297 20.42 -9.16 -2.46
N GLU A 298 19.43 -9.67 -3.20
CA GLU A 298 19.36 -11.09 -3.60
C GLU A 298 20.58 -11.49 -4.42
N MET A 299 20.98 -10.67 -5.41
CA MET A 299 22.20 -10.88 -6.20
C MET A 299 23.48 -10.80 -5.37
N LYS A 300 23.43 -10.23 -4.16
CA LYS A 300 24.50 -10.27 -3.14
C LYS A 300 24.35 -11.44 -2.16
N ALA A 301 23.55 -12.44 -2.50
CA ALA A 301 23.31 -13.64 -1.71
C ALA A 301 22.75 -13.36 -0.29
N TRP A 302 21.93 -12.31 -0.13
CA TRP A 302 21.13 -12.15 1.07
C TRP A 302 19.90 -13.06 0.98
N SER A 303 19.56 -13.74 2.08
CA SER A 303 18.32 -14.52 2.13
C SER A 303 17.08 -13.61 2.12
N ASP A 304 15.98 -14.12 1.59
CA ASP A 304 14.67 -13.42 1.55
C ASP A 304 14.28 -12.89 2.94
N THR A 305 14.40 -13.73 3.97
CA THR A 305 14.14 -13.36 5.36
C THR A 305 15.02 -12.19 5.84
N LYS A 306 16.30 -12.17 5.46
CA LYS A 306 17.22 -11.10 5.83
C LYS A 306 16.85 -9.78 5.14
N ILE A 307 16.45 -9.83 3.88
CA ILE A 307 15.97 -8.66 3.13
C ILE A 307 14.69 -8.16 3.78
N MET A 308 13.68 -9.02 3.94
CA MET A 308 12.38 -8.71 4.54
C MET A 308 12.54 -8.01 5.90
N VAL A 309 13.26 -8.62 6.85
CA VAL A 309 13.41 -8.09 8.21
C VAL A 309 14.13 -6.74 8.22
N ARG A 310 15.20 -6.58 7.41
CA ARG A 310 15.93 -5.32 7.35
C ARG A 310 15.11 -4.20 6.76
N PHE A 311 14.32 -4.49 5.72
CA PHE A 311 13.42 -3.51 5.12
C PHE A 311 12.29 -3.13 6.08
N TRP A 312 11.76 -4.08 6.87
CA TRP A 312 10.80 -3.76 7.94
C TRP A 312 11.38 -2.84 9.00
N ILE A 313 12.64 -3.09 9.41
CA ILE A 313 13.34 -2.21 10.36
C ILE A 313 13.49 -0.80 9.79
N VAL A 314 13.93 -0.67 8.54
CA VAL A 314 14.06 0.64 7.87
C VAL A 314 12.70 1.31 7.72
N ALA A 315 11.65 0.58 7.32
CA ALA A 315 10.28 1.10 7.26
C ALA A 315 9.83 1.62 8.63
N GLY A 316 10.07 0.86 9.70
CA GLY A 316 9.74 1.26 11.07
C GLY A 316 10.46 2.55 11.51
N ILE A 317 11.75 2.67 11.19
CA ILE A 317 12.53 3.88 11.49
C ILE A 317 11.97 5.09 10.73
N LEU A 318 11.71 4.96 9.43
CA LEU A 318 11.15 6.03 8.60
C LEU A 318 9.74 6.43 9.05
N CYS A 319 8.90 5.46 9.39
CA CYS A 319 7.57 5.68 9.94
C CYS A 319 7.62 6.37 11.31
N ALA A 320 8.54 5.98 12.19
CA ALA A 320 8.74 6.64 13.48
C ALA A 320 9.18 8.11 13.31
N ALA A 321 10.09 8.37 12.37
CA ALA A 321 10.51 9.73 12.04
C ALA A 321 9.35 10.56 11.48
N ALA A 322 8.56 9.99 10.55
CA ALA A 322 7.37 10.65 10.01
C ALA A 322 6.33 10.95 11.10
N PHE A 323 6.13 9.99 12.02
CA PHE A 323 5.22 10.17 13.16
C PHE A 323 5.69 11.28 14.10
N ALA A 324 6.99 11.36 14.39
CA ALA A 324 7.57 12.44 15.21
C ALA A 324 7.37 13.81 14.54
N LEU A 325 7.60 13.91 13.22
CA LEU A 325 7.33 15.13 12.46
C LEU A 325 5.84 15.49 12.46
N TYR A 326 4.95 14.49 12.28
CA TYR A 326 3.51 14.70 12.38
C TYR A 326 3.12 15.24 13.74
N TYR A 327 3.61 14.63 14.81
CA TYR A 327 3.33 15.05 16.18
C TYR A 327 3.78 16.50 16.45
N ARG A 328 4.97 16.86 15.96
CA ARG A 328 5.54 18.21 16.13
C ARG A 328 4.82 19.30 15.35
N TYR A 329 4.49 19.02 14.08
CA TYR A 329 4.06 20.05 13.14
C TYR A 329 2.56 20.05 12.82
N PHE A 330 1.88 18.91 12.92
CA PHE A 330 0.48 18.78 12.50
C PHE A 330 -0.51 18.69 13.68
N THR A 331 -0.07 18.43 14.91
CA THR A 331 -0.96 18.29 16.06
C THR A 331 -1.08 19.56 16.92
N GLY A 332 -0.54 20.69 16.46
CA GLY A 332 -0.85 21.99 17.03
C GLY A 332 -0.24 22.28 18.41
N PHE A 333 1.03 21.92 18.64
CA PHE A 333 1.83 22.65 19.60
C PHE A 333 2.24 24.01 18.98
N ARG A 334 1.25 24.78 18.54
CA ARG A 334 1.36 26.20 18.24
C ARG A 334 0.57 26.98 19.27
#